data_dfe97b4b4605a8af57da5c81c6406ef5
#
_entry.id   dfe97b4b4605a8af57da5c81c6406ef5
#
_cell.length_a   1.000
_cell.length_b   1.000
_cell.length_c   1.000
_cell.angle_alpha   90.00
_cell.angle_beta   90.00
_cell.angle_gamma   90.00
#
_symmetry.space_group_name_H-M   'P 1'
#
loop_
_entity.id
_entity.type
_entity.pdbx_description
1 polymer ?
#
loop_
_entity_poly.entity_id
_entity_poly.type
_entity_poly.pdbx_seq_one_letter_code
_entity_poly.pdbx_strand_id
1 'polypeptide(L)'
;MTDISNEEINVSTWKIPSPLGIIGSHFDGQFNGMTASWITQVSMEPALIGVGIDNKSVTFDLMDKSNFYTLNMFSPDYTKVFVKFSKPAEYSEGFLNKEPITLTNNSVPIFDNATVWFELKTTQKINLGTHTFFIGEIVNCKTPVSYTHLRAHETL
;
A
#
# COMPACT_ATOMS: atom_id res chain seq x y z
N MET A 1 16.45 -22.66 24.46
CA MET A 1 15.82 -22.05 23.26
C MET A 1 15.72 -23.09 22.16
N THR A 2 14.54 -23.27 21.60
CA THR A 2 14.30 -24.23 20.52
C THR A 2 14.76 -23.63 19.20
N ASP A 3 15.57 -24.42 18.46
CA ASP A 3 15.98 -24.01 17.13
C ASP A 3 14.83 -24.24 16.16
N ILE A 4 14.17 -23.16 15.76
CA ILE A 4 13.07 -23.21 14.80
C ILE A 4 13.65 -23.00 13.41
N SER A 5 13.34 -23.89 12.46
CA SER A 5 13.82 -23.76 11.10
C SER A 5 13.12 -22.60 10.37
N ASN A 6 13.80 -22.02 9.37
CA ASN A 6 13.20 -21.00 8.52
C ASN A 6 11.97 -21.52 7.78
N GLU A 7 11.97 -22.79 7.42
CA GLU A 7 10.81 -23.43 6.76
C GLU A 7 9.59 -23.44 7.67
N GLU A 8 9.76 -23.82 8.94
CA GLU A 8 8.67 -23.82 9.92
C GLU A 8 8.12 -22.42 10.12
N ILE A 9 8.99 -21.42 10.23
CA ILE A 9 8.59 -20.03 10.36
C ILE A 9 7.75 -19.59 9.14
N ASN A 10 8.24 -19.88 7.94
CA ASN A 10 7.55 -19.47 6.71
C ASN A 10 6.17 -20.11 6.58
N VAL A 11 6.07 -21.41 6.82
CA VAL A 11 4.79 -22.12 6.74
C VAL A 11 3.81 -21.57 7.77
N SER A 12 4.29 -21.26 8.96
CA SER A 12 3.44 -20.75 10.04
C SER A 12 2.98 -19.31 9.79
N THR A 13 3.89 -18.44 9.36
CA THR A 13 3.56 -17.03 9.11
C THR A 13 2.61 -16.86 7.93
N TRP A 14 2.63 -17.78 6.95
CA TRP A 14 1.66 -17.75 5.85
C TRP A 14 0.22 -17.96 6.30
N LYS A 15 0.00 -18.46 7.52
CA LYS A 15 -1.34 -18.60 8.08
C LYS A 15 -1.93 -17.30 8.59
N ILE A 16 -1.13 -16.24 8.69
CA ILE A 16 -1.61 -14.93 9.10
C ILE A 16 -2.34 -14.30 7.90
N PRO A 17 -3.65 -14.03 8.02
CA PRO A 17 -4.38 -13.37 6.93
C PRO A 17 -3.78 -12.00 6.63
N SER A 18 -3.63 -11.68 5.37
CA SER A 18 -3.10 -10.38 4.94
C SER A 18 -3.96 -9.81 3.83
N PRO A 19 -4.26 -8.51 3.88
CA PRO A 19 -4.89 -7.83 2.77
C PRO A 19 -3.91 -7.71 1.60
N LEU A 20 -4.41 -7.34 0.42
CA LEU A 20 -3.59 -6.95 -0.71
C LEU A 20 -3.98 -5.54 -1.13
N GLY A 21 -2.97 -4.74 -1.38
CA GLY A 21 -3.14 -3.39 -1.90
C GLY A 21 -1.97 -3.01 -2.80
N ILE A 22 -2.08 -1.87 -3.44
CA ILE A 22 -0.98 -1.32 -4.24
C ILE A 22 -0.54 -0.01 -3.61
N ILE A 23 0.76 0.07 -3.33
CA ILE A 23 1.39 1.29 -2.85
C ILE A 23 1.80 2.12 -4.05
N GLY A 24 1.27 3.33 -4.12
CA GLY A 24 1.70 4.31 -5.12
C GLY A 24 2.76 5.22 -4.51
N SER A 25 3.83 5.46 -5.24
CA SER A 25 4.95 6.27 -4.77
C SER A 25 5.52 7.14 -5.88
N HIS A 26 6.19 8.21 -5.48
CA HIS A 26 6.80 9.17 -6.39
C HIS A 26 7.92 9.92 -5.70
N PHE A 27 9.00 10.14 -6.42
CA PHE A 27 10.03 11.10 -6.04
C PHE A 27 10.76 11.57 -7.30
N ASP A 28 10.95 12.88 -7.41
CA ASP A 28 11.75 13.51 -8.48
C ASP A 28 11.41 12.99 -9.89
N GLY A 29 10.12 12.94 -10.20
CA GLY A 29 9.63 12.53 -11.51
C GLY A 29 9.58 11.02 -11.74
N GLN A 30 10.03 10.21 -10.80
CA GLN A 30 9.92 8.76 -10.87
C GLN A 30 8.67 8.29 -10.13
N PHE A 31 7.81 7.55 -10.82
CA PHE A 31 6.58 6.99 -10.29
C PHE A 31 6.68 5.48 -10.20
N ASN A 32 6.08 4.91 -9.16
CA ASN A 32 6.02 3.46 -9.03
C ASN A 32 4.73 3.01 -8.37
N GLY A 33 4.36 1.77 -8.63
CA GLY A 33 3.31 1.05 -7.92
C GLY A 33 3.85 -0.32 -7.53
N MET A 34 3.52 -0.78 -6.33
CA MET A 34 3.98 -2.07 -5.83
C MET A 34 2.87 -2.76 -5.05
N THR A 35 2.64 -4.03 -5.37
CA THR A 35 1.74 -4.88 -4.56
C THR A 35 2.35 -5.10 -3.18
N ALA A 36 1.55 -4.87 -2.15
CA ALA A 36 1.94 -5.02 -0.76
C ALA A 36 0.86 -5.78 0.00
N SER A 37 1.27 -6.55 1.01
CA SER A 37 0.35 -7.33 1.83
C SER A 37 0.50 -7.06 3.34
N TRP A 38 1.60 -6.46 3.77
CA TRP A 38 1.78 -6.15 5.19
C TRP A 38 1.25 -4.74 5.47
N ILE A 39 -0.06 -4.67 5.64
CA ILE A 39 -0.83 -3.44 5.73
C ILE A 39 -1.80 -3.55 6.91
N THR A 40 -1.83 -2.55 7.77
CA THR A 40 -2.83 -2.51 8.85
C THR A 40 -3.07 -1.08 9.32
N GLN A 41 -4.30 -0.83 9.78
CA GLN A 41 -4.57 0.39 10.53
C GLN A 41 -3.98 0.25 11.93
N VAL A 42 -3.29 1.27 12.41
CA VAL A 42 -2.59 1.21 13.71
C VAL A 42 -3.04 2.27 14.70
N SER A 43 -3.89 3.20 14.29
CA SER A 43 -4.50 4.21 15.18
C SER A 43 -5.74 4.78 14.52
N MET A 44 -6.71 5.17 15.32
CA MET A 44 -7.92 5.83 14.85
C MET A 44 -7.84 7.35 14.96
N GLU A 45 -7.15 7.84 15.98
CA GLU A 45 -7.02 9.28 16.21
C GLU A 45 -5.63 9.59 16.80
N PRO A 46 -4.69 10.06 15.96
CA PRO A 46 -4.85 10.28 14.51
C PRO A 46 -5.06 8.99 13.73
N ALA A 47 -5.67 9.08 12.55
CA ALA A 47 -5.90 7.93 11.69
C ALA A 47 -4.59 7.55 11.00
N LEU A 48 -4.00 6.43 11.42
CA LEU A 48 -2.69 5.96 10.95
C LEU A 48 -2.80 4.59 10.31
N ILE A 49 -2.08 4.41 9.21
CA ILE A 49 -1.89 3.12 8.55
C ILE A 49 -0.41 2.78 8.56
N GLY A 50 -0.10 1.53 8.92
CA GLY A 50 1.25 0.99 8.85
C GLY A 50 1.40 0.05 7.67
N VAL A 51 2.52 0.15 6.95
CA VAL A 51 2.84 -0.74 5.83
C VAL A 51 4.29 -1.20 5.94
N GLY A 52 4.52 -2.51 5.77
CA GLY A 52 5.86 -3.08 5.74
C GLY A 52 6.38 -3.11 4.31
N ILE A 53 7.49 -2.42 4.05
CA ILE A 53 8.06 -2.27 2.71
C ILE A 53 9.45 -2.89 2.68
N ASP A 54 9.70 -3.75 1.70
CA ASP A 54 11.00 -4.37 1.48
C ASP A 54 12.06 -3.29 1.22
N ASN A 55 13.12 -3.31 2.01
CA ASN A 55 14.20 -2.32 1.93
C ASN A 55 14.92 -2.31 0.58
N LYS A 56 14.80 -3.38 -0.20
CA LYS A 56 15.44 -3.51 -1.52
C LYS A 56 14.54 -3.08 -2.67
N SER A 57 13.31 -2.68 -2.38
CA SER A 57 12.35 -2.34 -3.44
C SER A 57 12.55 -0.90 -3.95
N VAL A 58 12.14 -0.68 -5.19
CA VAL A 58 12.07 0.68 -5.76
C VAL A 58 11.12 1.54 -4.93
N THR A 59 10.02 0.97 -4.48
CA THR A 59 9.03 1.68 -3.65
C THR A 59 9.67 2.20 -2.36
N PHE A 60 10.53 1.40 -1.72
CA PHE A 60 11.25 1.85 -0.53
C PHE A 60 12.07 3.12 -0.83
N ASP A 61 12.85 3.09 -1.91
CA ASP A 61 13.69 4.23 -2.27
C ASP A 61 12.88 5.50 -2.47
N LEU A 62 11.75 5.40 -3.15
CA LEU A 62 10.89 6.55 -3.40
C LEU A 62 10.19 7.03 -2.13
N MET A 63 9.69 6.11 -1.31
CA MET A 63 9.03 6.45 -0.06
C MET A 63 10.00 7.05 0.96
N ASP A 64 11.24 6.57 0.97
CA ASP A 64 12.26 7.06 1.90
C ASP A 64 12.65 8.52 1.61
N LYS A 65 12.60 8.91 0.36
CA LYS A 65 12.94 10.28 -0.10
C LYS A 65 11.73 11.20 -0.14
N SER A 66 10.52 10.67 -0.16
CA SER A 66 9.27 11.40 -0.26
C SER A 66 8.56 11.43 1.10
N ASN A 67 7.67 12.40 1.29
CA ASN A 67 6.84 12.48 2.49
C ASN A 67 5.46 11.86 2.29
N PHE A 68 5.08 11.55 1.05
CA PHE A 68 3.73 11.10 0.72
C PHE A 68 3.78 9.82 -0.11
N TYR A 69 2.80 8.98 0.10
CA TYR A 69 2.55 7.78 -0.71
C TYR A 69 1.06 7.46 -0.64
N THR A 70 0.61 6.52 -1.47
CA THR A 70 -0.79 6.12 -1.48
C THR A 70 -0.92 4.63 -1.23
N LEU A 71 -2.05 4.25 -0.64
CA LEU A 71 -2.49 2.87 -0.53
C LEU A 71 -3.78 2.75 -1.32
N ASN A 72 -3.82 1.82 -2.26
CA ASN A 72 -4.95 1.60 -3.16
C ASN A 72 -5.48 0.19 -2.97
N MET A 73 -6.78 0.08 -2.65
CA MET A 73 -7.44 -1.21 -2.47
C MET A 73 -8.39 -1.46 -3.63
N PHE A 74 -8.53 -2.72 -4.01
CA PHE A 74 -9.32 -3.10 -5.19
C PHE A 74 -10.39 -4.11 -4.82
N SER A 75 -11.43 -4.19 -5.66
CA SER A 75 -12.45 -5.21 -5.55
C SER A 75 -11.82 -6.61 -5.63
N PRO A 76 -12.36 -7.61 -4.89
CA PRO A 76 -11.92 -9.00 -5.03
C PRO A 76 -11.97 -9.53 -6.46
N ASP A 77 -12.76 -8.92 -7.32
CA ASP A 77 -12.87 -9.31 -8.73
C ASP A 77 -11.76 -8.75 -9.62
N TYR A 78 -10.95 -7.82 -9.09
CA TYR A 78 -9.90 -7.14 -9.86
C TYR A 78 -8.50 -7.59 -9.43
N THR A 79 -8.32 -8.90 -9.26
CA THR A 79 -7.08 -9.47 -8.70
C THR A 79 -5.89 -9.42 -9.65
N LYS A 80 -6.12 -9.38 -10.96
CA LYS A 80 -5.03 -9.34 -11.94
C LYS A 80 -4.13 -8.11 -11.82
N VAL A 81 -4.63 -7.04 -11.20
CA VAL A 81 -3.83 -5.82 -10.98
C VAL A 81 -2.60 -6.10 -10.11
N PHE A 82 -2.72 -7.00 -9.14
CA PHE A 82 -1.62 -7.31 -8.22
C PHE A 82 -0.43 -7.99 -8.92
N VAL A 83 -0.70 -8.77 -9.97
CA VAL A 83 0.34 -9.41 -10.76
C VAL A 83 1.13 -8.37 -11.56
N LYS A 84 0.45 -7.34 -12.08
CA LYS A 84 1.09 -6.27 -12.83
C LYS A 84 2.12 -5.50 -12.00
N PHE A 85 1.91 -5.43 -10.69
CA PHE A 85 2.74 -4.62 -9.79
C PHE A 85 3.62 -5.48 -8.88
N SER A 86 3.94 -6.69 -9.30
CA SER A 86 4.95 -7.54 -8.66
C SER A 86 6.39 -7.18 -9.08
N LYS A 87 6.54 -6.26 -10.04
CA LYS A 87 7.81 -5.74 -10.54
C LYS A 87 7.75 -4.22 -10.58
N PRO A 88 8.89 -3.51 -10.67
CA PRO A 88 8.88 -2.06 -10.83
C PRO A 88 8.00 -1.63 -12.00
N ALA A 89 7.24 -0.57 -11.79
CA ALA A 89 6.25 -0.12 -12.75
C ALA A 89 6.84 0.79 -13.82
N GLU A 90 6.27 0.72 -15.03
CA GLU A 90 6.58 1.64 -16.10
C GLU A 90 5.51 2.73 -16.14
N TYR A 91 5.97 3.98 -16.04
CA TYR A 91 5.09 5.14 -16.13
C TYR A 91 5.00 5.60 -17.59
N SER A 92 3.78 5.77 -18.07
CA SER A 92 3.53 6.54 -19.27
C SER A 92 2.37 7.46 -18.96
N GLU A 93 2.36 8.63 -19.55
CA GLU A 93 1.48 9.73 -19.22
C GLU A 93 0.05 9.29 -18.86
N GLY A 94 -0.26 9.40 -17.55
CA GLY A 94 -1.57 9.01 -17.03
C GLY A 94 -1.74 7.53 -16.71
N PHE A 95 -0.66 6.71 -16.82
CA PHE A 95 -0.74 5.27 -16.63
C PHE A 95 0.49 4.72 -15.92
N LEU A 96 0.28 3.72 -15.05
CA LEU A 96 1.33 2.87 -14.52
C LEU A 96 1.02 1.44 -14.96
N ASN A 97 1.93 0.80 -15.68
CA ASN A 97 1.73 -0.55 -16.25
C ASN A 97 0.35 -0.68 -16.92
N LYS A 98 -0.04 0.35 -17.68
CA LYS A 98 -1.32 0.45 -18.39
C LYS A 98 -2.55 0.57 -17.48
N GLU A 99 -2.37 0.70 -16.16
CA GLU A 99 -3.46 1.04 -15.25
C GLU A 99 -3.62 2.56 -15.19
N PRO A 100 -4.84 3.09 -15.37
CA PRO A 100 -5.04 4.53 -15.31
C PRO A 100 -4.82 5.07 -13.89
N ILE A 101 -4.09 6.16 -13.79
CA ILE A 101 -3.80 6.83 -12.53
C ILE A 101 -4.14 8.31 -12.61
N THR A 102 -4.38 8.89 -11.45
CA THR A 102 -4.50 10.33 -11.26
C THR A 102 -3.50 10.73 -10.17
N LEU A 103 -2.89 11.89 -10.29
CA LEU A 103 -1.94 12.36 -9.29
C LEU A 103 -2.64 13.21 -8.25
N THR A 104 -2.30 13.02 -6.97
CA THR A 104 -2.75 13.88 -5.90
C THR A 104 -2.08 15.25 -5.99
N ASN A 105 -2.49 16.21 -5.16
CA ASN A 105 -1.81 17.50 -5.08
C ASN A 105 -0.35 17.39 -4.64
N ASN A 106 0.03 16.27 -4.02
CA ASN A 106 1.41 15.97 -3.65
C ASN A 106 2.12 15.10 -4.69
N SER A 107 1.56 14.99 -5.88
CA SER A 107 2.12 14.28 -7.04
C SER A 107 2.28 12.78 -6.81
N VAL A 108 1.47 12.18 -5.97
CA VAL A 108 1.51 10.73 -5.72
C VAL A 108 0.40 10.05 -6.51
N PRO A 109 0.68 8.89 -7.15
CA PRO A 109 -0.33 8.25 -7.98
C PRO A 109 -1.41 7.55 -7.16
N ILE A 110 -2.66 7.79 -7.54
CA ILE A 110 -3.82 7.00 -7.10
C ILE A 110 -4.35 6.25 -8.33
N PHE A 111 -4.84 5.04 -8.11
CA PHE A 111 -5.34 4.19 -9.19
C PHE A 111 -6.82 4.46 -9.40
N ASP A 112 -7.21 4.85 -10.62
CA ASP A 112 -8.59 5.22 -10.93
C ASP A 112 -9.57 4.06 -10.71
N ASN A 113 -9.11 2.83 -10.91
CA ASN A 113 -9.92 1.63 -10.72
C ASN A 113 -9.92 1.08 -9.30
N ALA A 114 -9.24 1.74 -8.36
CA ALA A 114 -9.30 1.35 -6.96
C ALA A 114 -10.69 1.63 -6.38
N THR A 115 -11.18 0.72 -5.54
CA THR A 115 -12.45 0.93 -4.84
C THR A 115 -12.32 1.93 -3.72
N VAL A 116 -11.15 1.96 -3.10
CA VAL A 116 -10.80 2.95 -2.08
C VAL A 116 -9.31 3.23 -2.18
N TRP A 117 -8.93 4.47 -1.93
CA TRP A 117 -7.53 4.84 -1.82
C TRP A 117 -7.32 5.80 -0.66
N PHE A 118 -6.11 5.78 -0.14
CA PHE A 118 -5.67 6.66 0.94
C PHE A 118 -4.40 7.37 0.50
N GLU A 119 -4.35 8.68 0.68
CA GLU A 119 -3.08 9.41 0.61
C GLU A 119 -2.53 9.54 2.02
N LEU A 120 -1.27 9.17 2.17
CA LEU A 120 -0.63 9.01 3.47
C LEU A 120 0.59 9.92 3.56
N LYS A 121 0.70 10.61 4.68
CA LYS A 121 1.90 11.39 5.02
C LYS A 121 2.71 10.60 6.03
N THR A 122 3.96 10.29 5.69
CA THR A 122 4.84 9.52 6.57
C THR A 122 5.08 10.26 7.87
N THR A 123 4.80 9.60 9.00
CA THR A 123 5.07 10.13 10.34
C THR A 123 6.22 9.40 11.01
N GLN A 124 6.41 8.11 10.72
CA GLN A 124 7.48 7.29 11.30
C GLN A 124 7.97 6.27 10.29
N LYS A 125 9.26 5.93 10.41
CA LYS A 125 9.91 4.87 9.65
C LYS A 125 10.67 4.01 10.64
N ILE A 126 10.36 2.71 10.70
CA ILE A 126 10.99 1.79 11.63
C ILE A 126 11.65 0.68 10.84
N ASN A 127 12.96 0.65 10.81
CA ASN A 127 13.72 -0.42 10.17
C ASN A 127 13.66 -1.67 11.05
N LEU A 128 13.10 -2.76 10.52
CA LEU A 128 12.91 -4.00 11.27
C LEU A 128 13.78 -5.15 10.78
N GLY A 129 14.69 -4.86 9.85
CA GLY A 129 15.57 -5.89 9.27
C GLY A 129 15.47 -5.89 7.76
N THR A 130 14.70 -6.82 7.17
CA THR A 130 14.49 -6.88 5.70
C THR A 130 13.48 -5.85 5.22
N HIS A 131 12.61 -5.37 6.12
CA HIS A 131 11.54 -4.42 5.81
C HIS A 131 11.61 -3.24 6.74
N THR A 132 11.12 -2.11 6.24
CA THR A 132 10.87 -0.91 7.05
C THR A 132 9.36 -0.74 7.20
N PHE A 133 8.93 -0.51 8.43
CA PHE A 133 7.53 -0.23 8.73
C PHE A 133 7.30 1.26 8.63
N PHE A 134 6.59 1.68 7.59
CA PHE A 134 6.21 3.08 7.40
C PHE A 134 4.86 3.29 8.06
N ILE A 135 4.78 4.28 8.94
CA ILE A 135 3.51 4.71 9.53
C ILE A 135 3.15 6.03 8.90
N GLY A 136 1.97 6.09 8.30
CA GLY A 136 1.48 7.28 7.63
C GLY A 136 0.14 7.72 8.17
N GLU A 137 -0.03 9.04 8.28
CA GLU A 137 -1.32 9.64 8.62
C GLU A 137 -2.15 9.80 7.36
N ILE A 138 -3.42 9.43 7.45
CA ILE A 138 -4.37 9.62 6.33
C ILE A 138 -4.63 11.11 6.20
N VAL A 139 -4.19 11.71 5.08
CA VAL A 139 -4.39 13.13 4.78
C VAL A 139 -5.48 13.34 3.73
N ASN A 140 -5.81 12.29 2.97
CA ASN A 140 -6.91 12.30 2.01
C ASN A 140 -7.33 10.87 1.73
N CYS A 141 -8.57 10.66 1.33
CA CYS A 141 -9.05 9.33 0.96
C CYS A 141 -10.29 9.43 0.09
N LYS A 142 -10.55 8.35 -0.64
CA LYS A 142 -11.79 8.19 -1.40
C LYS A 142 -12.58 7.02 -0.82
N THR A 143 -13.85 7.25 -0.55
CA THR A 143 -14.75 6.19 -0.11
C THR A 143 -15.46 5.56 -1.32
N PRO A 144 -15.71 4.25 -1.28
CA PRO A 144 -16.45 3.60 -2.38
C PRO A 144 -17.90 4.09 -2.43
N VAL A 145 -18.49 4.04 -3.63
CA VAL A 145 -19.88 4.44 -3.84
C VAL A 145 -20.84 3.63 -2.98
N SER A 146 -20.51 2.37 -2.72
CA SER A 146 -21.31 1.45 -1.90
C SER A 146 -21.05 1.58 -0.40
N TYR A 147 -20.36 2.61 0.04
CA TYR A 147 -19.94 2.78 1.44
C TYR A 147 -21.11 2.69 2.43
N THR A 148 -22.22 3.35 2.14
CA THR A 148 -23.38 3.36 3.02
C THR A 148 -23.93 1.95 3.23
N HIS A 149 -23.92 1.13 2.19
CA HIS A 149 -24.36 -0.27 2.26
C HIS A 149 -23.40 -1.10 3.13
N LEU A 150 -22.11 -0.91 2.96
CA LEU A 150 -21.10 -1.61 3.76
C LEU A 150 -21.20 -1.25 5.25
N ARG A 151 -21.44 0.01 5.58
CA ARG A 151 -21.58 0.41 6.96
C ARG A 151 -22.73 -0.27 7.70
N ALA A 152 -23.80 -0.60 7.00
CA ALA A 152 -24.92 -1.31 7.59
C ALA A 152 -24.51 -2.70 8.10
N HIS A 153 -23.48 -3.31 7.51
CA HIS A 153 -22.94 -4.59 7.93
C HIS A 153 -21.90 -4.46 9.03
N GLU A 154 -21.17 -3.35 9.08
CA GLU A 154 -20.11 -3.13 10.05
C GLU A 154 -20.61 -2.80 11.44
N THR A 155 -21.85 -2.36 11.58
CA THR A 155 -22.42 -1.97 12.86
C THR A 155 -22.86 -3.16 13.71
N LEU A 156 -22.58 -4.34 13.27
CA LEU A 156 -22.84 -5.54 14.06
C LEU A 156 -21.77 -5.72 15.13
#